data_bd7737cd180b74748aa92c718b289f38
#
_entry.id   bd7737cd180b74748aa92c718b289f38
#
_cell.length_a   1.000
_cell.length_b   1.000
_cell.length_c   1.000
_cell.angle_alpha   90.00
_cell.angle_beta   90.00
_cell.angle_gamma   90.00
#
_symmetry.space_group_name_H-M   'P 1'
#
loop_
_entity.id
_entity.type
_entity.pdbx_description
1 polymer ?
#
loop_
_entity_poly.entity_id
_entity_poly.type
_entity_poly.pdbx_seq_one_letter_code
_entity_poly.pdbx_strand_id
1 'polypeptide(L)'
;ASHVLEEMSYDNAVDILNELSKPKVASLLTLMNKDKANEIKALLHYEEDTAGGIMTTEFISLKSTTPVKEALIHVKEQAPDAETIYVIFAVNEDEQLVGVLSLRDLIVAENDAYIEDVMSERVISANVGDDQEDIAQLMRDYDFIAVPVVDYQNHLLGIITIDDILDVMDEEASEDYSRLAGVSDIDSTSDSMFKTASKRLPWLIVLTFLGMITATILGSFEDTLSQVALLAAFIPIISGMSGNSGTQSLAVSVRNISTGEINEQSKFKIALREAGSGLLSGIVCAVILFLIIVVIFRQPLLALIVGGSLTCAMTVGTLVGSMIPLVMNKCKIDPAVASGPFITTINDIVSML
;
A
#
# COMPACT_ATOMS: atom_id res chain seq x y z
N ALA A 1 -28.52 7.44 15.54
CA ALA A 1 -27.58 7.12 14.46
C ALA A 1 -27.72 8.16 13.31
N SER A 2 -28.88 8.28 12.64
CA SER A 2 -29.04 9.27 11.52
C SER A 2 -28.66 10.70 11.92
N HIS A 3 -29.06 11.17 13.11
CA HIS A 3 -28.72 12.52 13.58
C HIS A 3 -27.21 12.68 13.86
N VAL A 4 -26.50 11.64 14.24
CA VAL A 4 -25.04 11.70 14.43
C VAL A 4 -24.36 11.83 13.07
N LEU A 5 -24.78 11.06 12.08
CA LEU A 5 -24.25 11.14 10.70
C LEU A 5 -24.54 12.51 10.04
N GLU A 6 -25.62 13.21 10.43
CA GLU A 6 -25.91 14.56 9.95
C GLU A 6 -24.98 15.64 10.51
N GLU A 7 -24.37 15.41 11.66
CA GLU A 7 -23.43 16.35 12.31
C GLU A 7 -21.96 16.06 11.96
N MET A 8 -21.69 14.95 11.26
CA MET A 8 -20.35 14.58 10.79
C MET A 8 -20.05 15.18 9.44
N SER A 9 -18.78 15.31 9.09
CA SER A 9 -18.34 15.57 7.72
C SER A 9 -18.78 14.46 6.77
N TYR A 10 -18.88 14.75 5.47
CA TYR A 10 -19.52 13.83 4.51
C TYR A 10 -18.68 12.58 4.28
N ASP A 11 -17.37 12.70 4.20
CA ASP A 11 -16.39 11.59 4.11
C ASP A 11 -16.52 10.63 5.29
N ASN A 12 -16.39 11.12 6.53
CA ASN A 12 -16.56 10.32 7.75
C ASN A 12 -17.93 9.63 7.84
N ALA A 13 -18.98 10.28 7.34
CA ALA A 13 -20.29 9.66 7.27
C ALA A 13 -20.34 8.52 6.23
N VAL A 14 -19.63 8.66 5.11
CA VAL A 14 -19.49 7.64 4.06
C VAL A 14 -18.74 6.44 4.57
N ASP A 15 -17.62 6.62 5.27
CA ASP A 15 -16.81 5.53 5.84
C ASP A 15 -17.64 4.66 6.80
N ILE A 16 -18.36 5.30 7.72
CA ILE A 16 -19.25 4.56 8.63
C ILE A 16 -20.37 3.82 7.86
N LEU A 17 -20.86 4.41 6.78
CA LEU A 17 -21.94 3.79 6.00
C LEU A 17 -21.44 2.61 5.17
N ASN A 18 -20.20 2.64 4.68
CA ASN A 18 -19.57 1.55 3.94
C ASN A 18 -19.39 0.29 4.80
N GLU A 19 -19.15 0.44 6.12
CA GLU A 19 -19.14 -0.69 7.06
C GLU A 19 -20.52 -1.35 7.28
N LEU A 20 -21.60 -0.68 6.86
CA LEU A 20 -22.95 -1.15 7.11
C LEU A 20 -23.53 -1.95 5.93
N SER A 21 -24.48 -2.84 6.22
CA SER A 21 -25.23 -3.55 5.18
C SER A 21 -26.12 -2.59 4.37
N LYS A 22 -26.20 -2.76 3.05
CA LYS A 22 -26.98 -1.94 2.11
C LYS A 22 -28.42 -1.60 2.59
N PRO A 23 -29.20 -2.52 3.22
CA PRO A 23 -30.53 -2.20 3.76
C PRO A 23 -30.49 -1.20 4.92
N LYS A 24 -29.43 -1.25 5.76
CA LYS A 24 -29.25 -0.30 6.88
C LYS A 24 -28.86 1.09 6.35
N VAL A 25 -27.96 1.15 5.38
CA VAL A 25 -27.58 2.40 4.71
C VAL A 25 -28.81 3.09 4.11
N ALA A 26 -29.62 2.37 3.32
CA ALA A 26 -30.84 2.91 2.73
C ALA A 26 -31.83 3.45 3.79
N SER A 27 -31.97 2.76 4.93
CA SER A 27 -32.82 3.18 6.02
C SER A 27 -32.31 4.45 6.70
N LEU A 28 -30.99 4.56 6.93
CA LEU A 28 -30.37 5.74 7.55
C LEU A 28 -30.49 6.97 6.65
N LEU A 29 -30.16 6.84 5.37
CA LEU A 29 -30.28 7.92 4.39
C LEU A 29 -31.73 8.43 4.24
N THR A 30 -32.74 7.57 4.40
CA THR A 30 -34.15 7.96 4.35
C THR A 30 -34.56 8.80 5.57
N LEU A 31 -33.88 8.66 6.69
CA LEU A 31 -34.15 9.38 7.94
C LEU A 31 -33.37 10.68 8.07
N MET A 32 -32.40 10.93 7.19
CA MET A 32 -31.57 12.14 7.18
C MET A 32 -32.23 13.30 6.42
N ASN A 33 -31.69 14.49 6.61
CA ASN A 33 -31.98 15.64 5.78
C ASN A 33 -31.74 15.31 4.30
N LYS A 34 -32.64 15.71 3.42
CA LYS A 34 -32.59 15.35 1.99
C LYS A 34 -31.33 15.85 1.28
N ASP A 35 -30.86 17.04 1.62
CA ASP A 35 -29.73 17.65 0.97
C ASP A 35 -28.44 16.89 1.37
N LYS A 36 -28.21 16.68 2.67
CA LYS A 36 -27.08 15.86 3.17
C LYS A 36 -27.14 14.41 2.68
N ALA A 37 -28.31 13.79 2.69
CA ALA A 37 -28.48 12.43 2.19
C ALA A 37 -28.16 12.30 0.69
N ASN A 38 -28.38 13.33 -0.12
CA ASN A 38 -28.05 13.33 -1.54
C ASN A 38 -26.53 13.45 -1.75
N GLU A 39 -25.84 14.32 -1.00
CA GLU A 39 -24.38 14.46 -1.05
C GLU A 39 -23.68 13.16 -0.64
N ILE A 40 -24.01 12.63 0.52
CA ILE A 40 -23.49 11.34 0.98
C ILE A 40 -23.76 10.21 -0.03
N LYS A 41 -24.96 10.20 -0.62
CA LYS A 41 -25.30 9.21 -1.63
C LYS A 41 -24.50 9.36 -2.93
N ALA A 42 -24.12 10.57 -3.29
CA ALA A 42 -23.26 10.82 -4.44
C ALA A 42 -21.85 10.29 -4.16
N LEU A 43 -21.30 10.50 -2.97
CA LEU A 43 -20.00 9.98 -2.56
C LEU A 43 -19.98 8.45 -2.47
N LEU A 44 -21.02 7.81 -1.94
CA LEU A 44 -21.16 6.34 -1.88
C LEU A 44 -21.16 5.63 -3.25
N HIS A 45 -21.12 6.37 -4.37
CA HIS A 45 -21.02 5.80 -5.72
C HIS A 45 -19.58 5.57 -6.18
N TYR A 46 -18.62 6.20 -5.54
CA TYR A 46 -17.20 6.01 -5.84
C TYR A 46 -16.67 4.73 -5.19
N GLU A 47 -15.62 4.17 -5.74
CA GLU A 47 -14.91 3.03 -5.15
C GLU A 47 -14.12 3.49 -3.92
N GLU A 48 -14.14 2.71 -2.84
CA GLU A 48 -13.59 3.08 -1.52
C GLU A 48 -12.11 3.46 -1.60
N ASP A 49 -11.30 2.68 -2.31
CA ASP A 49 -9.83 2.86 -2.39
C ASP A 49 -9.39 3.88 -3.46
N THR A 50 -10.26 4.83 -3.82
CA THR A 50 -9.99 5.86 -4.84
C THR A 50 -10.10 7.28 -4.29
N ALA A 51 -9.53 8.25 -5.01
CA ALA A 51 -9.69 9.68 -4.70
C ALA A 51 -11.14 10.09 -4.48
N GLY A 52 -12.05 9.52 -5.27
CA GLY A 52 -13.49 9.79 -5.13
C GLY A 52 -14.10 9.18 -3.88
N GLY A 53 -13.56 8.05 -3.39
CA GLY A 53 -14.02 7.37 -2.19
C GLY A 53 -13.64 8.11 -0.91
N ILE A 54 -12.44 8.70 -0.88
CA ILE A 54 -11.87 9.37 0.30
C ILE A 54 -12.01 10.91 0.29
N MET A 55 -12.61 11.50 -0.77
CA MET A 55 -12.76 12.96 -0.86
C MET A 55 -13.94 13.48 -0.05
N THR A 56 -13.81 14.69 0.47
CA THR A 56 -14.92 15.48 0.99
C THR A 56 -15.40 16.53 -0.03
N THR A 57 -16.69 16.86 -0.01
CA THR A 57 -17.26 17.96 -0.81
C THR A 57 -17.37 19.27 -0.01
N GLU A 58 -16.93 19.28 1.25
CA GLU A 58 -16.98 20.42 2.17
C GLU A 58 -15.74 21.32 2.03
N PHE A 59 -15.58 21.97 0.88
CA PHE A 59 -14.43 22.82 0.56
C PHE A 59 -14.87 24.21 0.08
N ILE A 60 -13.91 25.17 0.09
CA ILE A 60 -14.14 26.53 -0.39
C ILE A 60 -13.66 26.67 -1.83
N SER A 61 -14.57 27.03 -2.73
CA SER A 61 -14.25 27.42 -4.11
C SER A 61 -14.71 28.84 -4.41
N LEU A 62 -13.96 29.55 -5.24
CA LEU A 62 -14.23 30.91 -5.68
C LEU A 62 -14.12 31.01 -7.19
N LYS A 63 -14.96 31.84 -7.81
CA LYS A 63 -14.80 32.17 -9.23
C LYS A 63 -13.52 33.00 -9.40
N SER A 64 -12.71 32.67 -10.41
CA SER A 64 -11.45 33.39 -10.71
C SER A 64 -11.66 34.88 -10.98
N THR A 65 -12.85 35.25 -11.45
CA THR A 65 -13.27 36.62 -11.75
C THR A 65 -13.81 37.39 -10.52
N THR A 66 -13.82 36.78 -9.32
CA THR A 66 -14.33 37.41 -8.10
C THR A 66 -13.31 38.40 -7.53
N PRO A 67 -13.70 39.63 -7.14
CA PRO A 67 -12.83 40.56 -6.42
C PRO A 67 -12.46 40.03 -5.03
N VAL A 68 -11.22 40.26 -4.59
CA VAL A 68 -10.68 39.80 -3.28
C VAL A 68 -11.59 40.20 -2.11
N LYS A 69 -12.14 41.42 -2.13
CA LYS A 69 -13.05 41.89 -1.10
C LYS A 69 -14.34 41.03 -0.98
N GLU A 70 -14.90 40.61 -2.08
CA GLU A 70 -16.09 39.74 -2.12
C GLU A 70 -15.70 38.32 -1.74
N ALA A 71 -14.58 37.85 -2.23
CA ALA A 71 -14.01 36.53 -1.89
C ALA A 71 -13.82 36.34 -0.38
N LEU A 72 -13.30 37.35 0.34
CA LEU A 72 -13.18 37.34 1.80
C LEU A 72 -14.53 37.21 2.52
N ILE A 73 -15.62 37.77 1.95
CA ILE A 73 -16.94 37.63 2.51
C ILE A 73 -17.46 36.20 2.29
N HIS A 74 -17.29 35.67 1.08
CA HIS A 74 -17.67 34.28 0.76
C HIS A 74 -16.93 33.27 1.64
N VAL A 75 -15.61 33.43 1.82
CA VAL A 75 -14.83 32.55 2.71
C VAL A 75 -15.36 32.60 4.15
N LYS A 76 -15.74 33.76 4.68
CA LYS A 76 -16.32 33.88 6.03
C LYS A 76 -17.71 33.22 6.15
N GLU A 77 -18.49 33.24 5.09
CA GLU A 77 -19.82 32.63 5.06
C GLU A 77 -19.72 31.10 4.97
N GLN A 78 -18.77 30.58 4.21
CA GLN A 78 -18.56 29.13 3.99
C GLN A 78 -17.67 28.46 5.05
N ALA A 79 -16.84 29.24 5.76
CA ALA A 79 -15.89 28.71 6.74
C ALA A 79 -16.48 27.79 7.83
N PRO A 80 -17.74 27.98 8.30
CA PRO A 80 -18.32 27.07 9.29
C PRO A 80 -18.62 25.66 8.77
N ASP A 81 -18.80 25.51 7.45
CA ASP A 81 -19.20 24.26 6.80
C ASP A 81 -18.07 23.64 5.98
N ALA A 82 -16.88 24.29 5.94
CA ALA A 82 -15.75 23.83 5.17
C ALA A 82 -14.78 23.02 6.03
N GLU A 83 -14.30 21.88 5.53
CA GLU A 83 -13.29 21.01 6.16
C GLU A 83 -11.98 21.77 6.42
N THR A 84 -11.56 22.57 5.45
CA THR A 84 -10.40 23.46 5.61
C THR A 84 -10.63 24.83 5.00
N ILE A 85 -10.11 25.88 5.68
CA ILE A 85 -10.08 27.25 5.17
C ILE A 85 -8.71 27.69 4.67
N TYR A 86 -7.69 26.85 4.87
CA TYR A 86 -6.30 27.24 4.58
C TYR A 86 -5.97 27.22 3.11
N VAL A 87 -6.66 26.36 2.35
CA VAL A 87 -6.53 26.21 0.89
C VAL A 87 -7.87 26.53 0.24
N ILE A 88 -7.84 27.39 -0.75
CA ILE A 88 -9.01 27.87 -1.47
C ILE A 88 -8.78 27.57 -2.96
N PHE A 89 -9.79 27.05 -3.63
CA PHE A 89 -9.68 26.67 -5.03
C PHE A 89 -10.40 27.69 -5.92
N ALA A 90 -9.76 28.04 -7.04
CA ALA A 90 -10.33 28.94 -8.00
C ALA A 90 -10.88 28.14 -9.19
N VAL A 91 -12.13 28.44 -9.56
CA VAL A 91 -12.81 27.80 -10.70
C VAL A 91 -13.23 28.86 -11.73
N ASN A 92 -13.37 28.44 -12.98
CA ASN A 92 -13.92 29.28 -14.05
C ASN A 92 -15.47 29.27 -14.04
N GLU A 93 -16.09 29.88 -15.05
CA GLU A 93 -17.56 29.90 -15.19
C GLU A 93 -18.15 28.49 -15.43
N ASP A 94 -17.38 27.57 -15.97
CA ASP A 94 -17.77 26.18 -16.23
C ASP A 94 -17.43 25.23 -15.06
N GLU A 95 -17.15 25.75 -13.85
CA GLU A 95 -16.78 25.01 -12.63
C GLU A 95 -15.47 24.18 -12.77
N GLN A 96 -14.63 24.48 -13.77
CA GLN A 96 -13.35 23.81 -13.93
C GLN A 96 -12.31 24.48 -13.04
N LEU A 97 -11.43 23.65 -12.45
CA LEU A 97 -10.32 24.07 -11.61
C LEU A 97 -9.29 24.85 -12.44
N VAL A 98 -9.03 26.10 -12.09
CA VAL A 98 -8.07 26.99 -12.80
C VAL A 98 -6.97 27.52 -11.89
N GLY A 99 -7.12 27.44 -10.57
CA GLY A 99 -6.14 27.96 -9.67
C GLY A 99 -6.31 27.50 -8.22
N VAL A 100 -5.28 27.77 -7.42
CA VAL A 100 -5.27 27.54 -5.98
C VAL A 100 -4.64 28.75 -5.29
N LEU A 101 -5.16 29.12 -4.13
CA LEU A 101 -4.60 30.19 -3.30
C LEU A 101 -4.73 29.82 -1.82
N SER A 102 -3.86 30.34 -0.98
CA SER A 102 -3.98 30.19 0.45
C SER A 102 -4.83 31.33 1.05
N LEU A 103 -5.45 31.08 2.20
CA LEU A 103 -6.12 32.14 2.97
C LEU A 103 -5.17 33.31 3.27
N ARG A 104 -3.86 33.04 3.44
CA ARG A 104 -2.84 34.08 3.62
C ARG A 104 -2.75 34.99 2.41
N ASP A 105 -2.70 34.41 1.20
CA ASP A 105 -2.60 35.18 -0.05
C ASP A 105 -3.80 36.08 -0.21
N LEU A 106 -4.99 35.55 0.10
CA LEU A 106 -6.24 36.32 0.06
C LEU A 106 -6.27 37.50 1.08
N ILE A 107 -5.71 37.29 2.29
CA ILE A 107 -5.68 38.34 3.34
C ILE A 107 -4.68 39.46 2.98
N VAL A 108 -3.57 39.12 2.31
CA VAL A 108 -2.49 40.06 1.97
C VAL A 108 -2.78 40.81 0.68
N ALA A 109 -3.64 40.27 -0.20
CA ALA A 109 -3.99 40.86 -1.48
C ALA A 109 -4.71 42.21 -1.36
N GLU A 110 -4.62 43.04 -2.39
CA GLU A 110 -5.37 44.28 -2.49
C GLU A 110 -6.86 43.98 -2.68
N ASN A 111 -7.74 44.75 -2.02
CA ASN A 111 -9.18 44.49 -2.00
C ASN A 111 -9.86 44.56 -3.37
N ASP A 112 -9.29 45.29 -4.32
CA ASP A 112 -9.76 45.51 -5.67
C ASP A 112 -9.11 44.62 -6.73
N ALA A 113 -8.13 43.78 -6.32
CA ALA A 113 -7.57 42.72 -7.17
C ALA A 113 -8.61 41.61 -7.39
N TYR A 114 -8.46 40.86 -8.47
CA TYR A 114 -9.26 39.67 -8.75
C TYR A 114 -8.56 38.39 -8.28
N ILE A 115 -9.30 37.32 -8.05
CA ILE A 115 -8.74 36.04 -7.63
C ILE A 115 -7.72 35.53 -8.67
N GLU A 116 -7.97 35.71 -9.96
CA GLU A 116 -7.04 35.34 -11.04
C GLU A 116 -5.67 36.03 -10.97
N ASP A 117 -5.60 37.22 -10.36
CA ASP A 117 -4.35 37.97 -10.18
C ASP A 117 -3.53 37.45 -8.97
N VAL A 118 -4.17 36.74 -8.03
CA VAL A 118 -3.60 36.31 -6.75
C VAL A 118 -3.33 34.81 -6.71
N MET A 119 -4.13 34.01 -7.42
CA MET A 119 -4.04 32.56 -7.43
C MET A 119 -2.77 32.03 -8.11
N SER A 120 -2.35 30.84 -7.76
CA SER A 120 -1.40 30.07 -8.53
C SER A 120 -2.14 29.24 -9.58
N GLU A 121 -1.78 29.41 -10.85
CA GLU A 121 -2.32 28.62 -11.97
C GLU A 121 -1.75 27.19 -12.01
N ARG A 122 -0.63 26.93 -11.29
CA ARG A 122 0.00 25.61 -11.23
C ARG A 122 -0.67 24.79 -10.15
N VAL A 123 -1.76 24.14 -10.49
CA VAL A 123 -2.48 23.26 -9.59
C VAL A 123 -2.11 21.80 -9.88
N ILE A 124 -1.76 21.08 -8.84
CA ILE A 124 -1.66 19.63 -8.87
C ILE A 124 -2.97 19.10 -8.32
N SER A 125 -3.64 18.25 -9.08
CA SER A 125 -4.94 17.66 -8.75
C SER A 125 -4.90 16.14 -8.89
N ALA A 126 -5.77 15.45 -8.18
CA ALA A 126 -6.05 14.04 -8.35
C ALA A 126 -7.28 13.87 -9.26
N ASN A 127 -7.29 12.81 -10.09
CA ASN A 127 -8.52 12.41 -10.76
C ASN A 127 -9.36 11.55 -9.81
N VAL A 128 -10.66 11.62 -9.94
CA VAL A 128 -11.61 10.90 -9.09
C VAL A 128 -11.39 9.38 -9.04
N GLY A 129 -10.77 8.80 -10.04
CA GLY A 129 -10.44 7.37 -10.12
C GLY A 129 -8.97 7.02 -9.80
N ASP A 130 -8.17 7.98 -9.33
CA ASP A 130 -6.80 7.73 -8.93
C ASP A 130 -6.79 6.92 -7.62
N ASP A 131 -5.80 6.05 -7.47
CA ASP A 131 -5.61 5.18 -6.30
C ASP A 131 -5.23 6.00 -5.06
N GLN A 132 -5.79 5.65 -3.90
CA GLN A 132 -5.55 6.39 -2.64
C GLN A 132 -4.07 6.33 -2.21
N GLU A 133 -3.34 5.26 -2.49
CA GLU A 133 -1.90 5.14 -2.20
C GLU A 133 -1.09 6.13 -3.03
N ASP A 134 -1.42 6.30 -4.33
CA ASP A 134 -0.77 7.27 -5.21
C ASP A 134 -1.00 8.71 -4.72
N ILE A 135 -2.18 9.01 -4.17
CA ILE A 135 -2.50 10.33 -3.62
C ILE A 135 -1.77 10.58 -2.31
N ALA A 136 -1.71 9.58 -1.42
CA ALA A 136 -0.92 9.67 -0.19
C ALA A 136 0.56 9.94 -0.51
N GLN A 137 1.10 9.29 -1.53
CA GLN A 137 2.45 9.54 -2.04
C GLN A 137 2.60 10.97 -2.56
N LEU A 138 1.65 11.43 -3.39
CA LEU A 138 1.63 12.78 -3.96
C LEU A 138 1.64 13.84 -2.86
N MET A 139 0.74 13.73 -1.89
CA MET A 139 0.62 14.69 -0.79
C MET A 139 1.88 14.75 0.08
N ARG A 140 2.51 13.60 0.32
CA ARG A 140 3.79 13.51 1.03
C ARG A 140 4.94 14.15 0.25
N ASP A 141 5.02 13.91 -1.06
CA ASP A 141 6.15 14.37 -1.88
C ASP A 141 6.13 15.89 -2.10
N TYR A 142 4.94 16.51 -2.04
CA TYR A 142 4.75 17.95 -2.23
C TYR A 142 4.43 18.72 -0.94
N ASP A 143 4.35 18.03 0.22
CA ASP A 143 3.97 18.61 1.51
C ASP A 143 2.60 19.33 1.46
N PHE A 144 1.64 18.76 0.71
CA PHE A 144 0.29 19.33 0.60
C PHE A 144 -0.56 19.02 1.83
N ILE A 145 -1.36 20.01 2.26
CA ILE A 145 -2.35 19.86 3.33
C ILE A 145 -3.75 19.54 2.79
N ALA A 146 -3.98 19.81 1.52
CA ALA A 146 -5.18 19.41 0.79
C ALA A 146 -4.87 19.33 -0.71
N VAL A 147 -5.49 18.36 -1.40
CA VAL A 147 -5.39 18.15 -2.85
C VAL A 147 -6.80 18.20 -3.46
N PRO A 148 -7.03 18.97 -4.53
CA PRO A 148 -8.31 18.98 -5.22
C PRO A 148 -8.50 17.72 -6.05
N VAL A 149 -9.71 17.19 -6.02
CA VAL A 149 -10.16 16.05 -6.83
C VAL A 149 -11.00 16.55 -7.99
N VAL A 150 -10.66 16.13 -9.19
CA VAL A 150 -11.33 16.56 -10.43
C VAL A 150 -11.83 15.36 -11.24
N ASP A 151 -12.84 15.63 -12.08
CA ASP A 151 -13.26 14.69 -13.12
C ASP A 151 -12.34 14.77 -14.37
N TYR A 152 -12.61 13.92 -15.36
CA TYR A 152 -11.86 13.91 -16.63
C TYR A 152 -12.04 15.19 -17.47
N GLN A 153 -12.96 16.08 -17.12
CA GLN A 153 -13.21 17.37 -17.75
C GLN A 153 -12.63 18.54 -16.93
N ASN A 154 -11.90 18.21 -15.85
CA ASN A 154 -11.28 19.14 -14.91
C ASN A 154 -12.29 19.95 -14.05
N HIS A 155 -13.52 19.45 -13.86
CA HIS A 155 -14.44 20.05 -12.88
C HIS A 155 -14.00 19.64 -11.47
N LEU A 156 -14.02 20.60 -10.56
CA LEU A 156 -13.70 20.39 -9.17
C LEU A 156 -14.84 19.64 -8.47
N LEU A 157 -14.57 18.41 -8.01
CA LEU A 157 -15.57 17.55 -7.36
C LEU A 157 -15.47 17.57 -5.84
N GLY A 158 -14.26 17.62 -5.30
CA GLY A 158 -13.98 17.53 -3.88
C GLY A 158 -12.53 17.86 -3.55
N ILE A 159 -12.18 17.65 -2.31
CA ILE A 159 -10.78 17.72 -1.84
C ILE A 159 -10.48 16.52 -0.96
N ILE A 160 -9.20 16.19 -0.85
CA ILE A 160 -8.66 15.22 0.12
C ILE A 160 -7.74 15.97 1.05
N THR A 161 -7.92 15.82 2.34
CA THR A 161 -7.13 16.51 3.36
C THR A 161 -6.03 15.63 3.94
N ILE A 162 -5.07 16.23 4.65
CA ILE A 162 -3.91 15.50 5.17
C ILE A 162 -4.27 14.55 6.31
N ASP A 163 -5.32 14.85 7.08
CA ASP A 163 -5.80 13.97 8.15
C ASP A 163 -6.38 12.68 7.60
N ASP A 164 -7.20 12.73 6.54
CA ASP A 164 -7.71 11.54 5.85
C ASP A 164 -6.57 10.71 5.26
N ILE A 165 -5.57 11.39 4.66
CA ILE A 165 -4.39 10.69 4.11
C ILE A 165 -3.55 10.00 5.20
N LEU A 166 -3.51 10.52 6.42
CA LEU A 166 -2.84 9.82 7.52
C LEU A 166 -3.54 8.50 7.85
N ASP A 167 -4.87 8.48 7.84
CA ASP A 167 -5.65 7.26 8.06
C ASP A 167 -5.47 6.27 6.90
N VAL A 168 -5.50 6.75 5.65
CA VAL A 168 -5.17 5.94 4.46
C VAL A 168 -3.77 5.32 4.57
N MET A 169 -2.76 6.08 4.99
CA MET A 169 -1.39 5.56 5.14
C MET A 169 -1.28 4.46 6.21
N ASP A 170 -2.03 4.58 7.31
CA ASP A 170 -2.07 3.56 8.36
C ASP A 170 -2.82 2.31 7.87
N GLU A 171 -3.88 2.47 7.10
CA GLU A 171 -4.65 1.39 6.49
C GLU A 171 -3.82 0.61 5.46
N GLU A 172 -3.21 1.28 4.50
CA GLU A 172 -2.32 0.68 3.50
C GLU A 172 -1.14 -0.05 4.14
N ALA A 173 -0.49 0.56 5.14
CA ALA A 173 0.60 -0.09 5.87
C ALA A 173 0.13 -1.36 6.61
N SER A 174 -1.08 -1.35 7.13
CA SER A 174 -1.70 -2.48 7.80
C SER A 174 -2.08 -3.59 6.81
N GLU A 175 -2.58 -3.21 5.64
CA GLU A 175 -2.90 -4.14 4.54
C GLU A 175 -1.63 -4.79 4.01
N ASP A 176 -0.60 -4.03 3.70
CA ASP A 176 0.73 -4.50 3.29
C ASP A 176 1.27 -5.53 4.30
N TYR A 177 1.18 -5.23 5.59
CA TYR A 177 1.60 -6.14 6.65
C TYR A 177 0.82 -7.45 6.65
N SER A 178 -0.49 -7.39 6.48
CA SER A 178 -1.37 -8.56 6.43
C SER A 178 -1.07 -9.44 5.21
N ARG A 179 -0.89 -8.84 4.06
CA ARG A 179 -0.55 -9.52 2.80
C ARG A 179 0.82 -10.19 2.89
N LEU A 180 1.83 -9.50 3.42
CA LEU A 180 3.16 -10.08 3.68
C LEU A 180 3.11 -11.28 4.63
N ALA A 181 2.22 -11.25 5.62
CA ALA A 181 2.01 -12.37 6.53
C ALA A 181 1.18 -13.52 5.91
N GLY A 182 0.60 -13.34 4.73
CA GLY A 182 -0.29 -14.30 4.07
C GLY A 182 -1.64 -14.44 4.76
N VAL A 183 -2.16 -13.35 5.31
CA VAL A 183 -3.48 -13.27 5.96
C VAL A 183 -4.36 -12.36 5.09
N SER A 184 -5.63 -12.70 4.91
CA SER A 184 -6.54 -11.93 4.05
C SER A 184 -7.06 -10.64 4.69
N ASP A 185 -6.87 -10.47 5.99
CA ASP A 185 -7.31 -9.29 6.75
C ASP A 185 -6.71 -9.35 8.16
N ILE A 186 -6.56 -8.19 8.83
CA ILE A 186 -6.03 -8.13 10.19
C ILE A 186 -7.02 -8.76 11.15
N ASP A 187 -6.53 -9.67 11.99
CA ASP A 187 -7.30 -10.22 13.08
C ASP A 187 -7.57 -9.14 14.13
N SER A 188 -8.84 -8.76 14.32
CA SER A 188 -9.20 -7.96 15.49
C SER A 188 -9.13 -8.81 16.76
N THR A 189 -8.77 -8.21 17.89
CA THR A 189 -8.74 -8.88 19.20
C THR A 189 -10.11 -9.41 19.62
N SER A 190 -11.19 -8.95 18.98
CA SER A 190 -12.58 -9.34 19.22
C SER A 190 -13.05 -10.49 18.32
N ASP A 191 -12.26 -10.91 17.31
CA ASP A 191 -12.66 -11.95 16.37
C ASP A 191 -12.78 -13.32 17.07
N SER A 192 -13.81 -14.08 16.70
CA SER A 192 -13.98 -15.44 17.18
C SER A 192 -12.94 -16.37 16.54
N MET A 193 -12.57 -17.45 17.23
CA MET A 193 -11.64 -18.48 16.77
C MET A 193 -11.97 -18.97 15.34
N PHE A 194 -13.25 -19.14 15.00
CA PHE A 194 -13.67 -19.57 13.67
C PHE A 194 -13.45 -18.49 12.60
N LYS A 195 -13.69 -17.22 12.93
CA LYS A 195 -13.48 -16.09 12.03
C LYS A 195 -12.00 -15.92 11.74
N THR A 196 -11.14 -15.95 12.77
CA THR A 196 -9.69 -15.92 12.63
C THR A 196 -9.18 -17.06 11.74
N ALA A 197 -9.66 -18.30 11.98
CA ALA A 197 -9.28 -19.44 11.15
C ALA A 197 -9.71 -19.25 9.68
N SER A 198 -10.92 -18.74 9.44
CA SER A 198 -11.42 -18.53 8.06
C SER A 198 -10.62 -17.51 7.26
N LYS A 199 -10.04 -16.49 7.90
CA LYS A 199 -9.16 -15.50 7.27
C LYS A 199 -7.81 -16.09 6.85
N ARG A 200 -7.31 -17.10 7.56
CA ARG A 200 -5.99 -17.73 7.31
C ARG A 200 -6.08 -18.97 6.42
N LEU A 201 -7.18 -19.70 6.48
CA LEU A 201 -7.34 -20.99 5.78
C LEU A 201 -7.15 -20.93 4.26
N PRO A 202 -7.68 -19.95 3.50
CA PRO A 202 -7.52 -19.92 2.05
C PRO A 202 -6.05 -19.97 1.64
N TRP A 203 -5.21 -19.16 2.29
CA TRP A 203 -3.79 -19.11 2.01
C TRP A 203 -3.05 -20.39 2.43
N LEU A 204 -3.36 -20.93 3.60
CA LEU A 204 -2.77 -22.17 4.10
C LEU A 204 -3.12 -23.38 3.19
N ILE A 205 -4.30 -23.38 2.59
CA ILE A 205 -4.69 -24.40 1.61
C ILE A 205 -3.83 -24.29 0.34
N VAL A 206 -3.63 -23.09 -0.20
CA VAL A 206 -2.73 -22.87 -1.35
C VAL A 206 -1.33 -23.36 -1.04
N LEU A 207 -0.78 -22.98 0.12
CA LEU A 207 0.56 -23.40 0.57
C LEU A 207 0.65 -24.93 0.76
N THR A 208 -0.42 -25.59 1.17
CA THR A 208 -0.48 -27.06 1.27
C THR A 208 -0.27 -27.71 -0.11
N PHE A 209 -0.93 -27.21 -1.14
CA PHE A 209 -0.73 -27.71 -2.51
C PHE A 209 0.67 -27.44 -3.04
N LEU A 210 1.20 -26.24 -2.80
CA LEU A 210 2.58 -25.89 -3.15
C LEU A 210 3.60 -26.80 -2.41
N GLY A 211 3.36 -27.07 -1.13
CA GLY A 211 4.16 -28.01 -0.34
C GLY A 211 4.17 -29.45 -0.89
N MET A 212 3.06 -29.89 -1.50
CA MET A 212 3.00 -31.19 -2.19
C MET A 212 3.93 -31.25 -3.41
N ILE A 213 4.07 -30.14 -4.15
CA ILE A 213 5.04 -30.03 -5.26
C ILE A 213 6.45 -30.19 -4.71
N THR A 214 6.79 -29.48 -3.64
CA THR A 214 8.08 -29.56 -2.95
C THR A 214 8.37 -31.00 -2.50
N ALA A 215 7.41 -31.67 -1.88
CA ALA A 215 7.52 -33.06 -1.44
C ALA A 215 7.77 -34.03 -2.62
N THR A 216 7.11 -33.81 -3.76
CA THR A 216 7.29 -34.61 -4.98
C THR A 216 8.70 -34.45 -5.55
N ILE A 217 9.21 -33.22 -5.59
CA ILE A 217 10.59 -32.95 -6.03
C ILE A 217 11.59 -33.64 -5.11
N LEU A 218 11.43 -33.53 -3.79
CA LEU A 218 12.30 -34.21 -2.83
C LEU A 218 12.28 -35.73 -3.00
N GLY A 219 11.10 -36.31 -3.23
CA GLY A 219 10.95 -37.74 -3.50
C GLY A 219 11.70 -38.22 -4.75
N SER A 220 11.88 -37.35 -5.77
CA SER A 220 12.65 -37.70 -6.96
C SER A 220 14.16 -37.86 -6.70
N PHE A 221 14.66 -37.35 -5.56
CA PHE A 221 16.07 -37.48 -5.12
C PHE A 221 16.27 -38.56 -4.07
N GLU A 222 15.28 -39.45 -3.82
CA GLU A 222 15.34 -40.50 -2.78
C GLU A 222 16.57 -41.37 -2.92
N ASP A 223 16.91 -41.81 -4.13
CA ASP A 223 18.08 -42.64 -4.39
C ASP A 223 19.40 -41.95 -4.00
N THR A 224 19.51 -40.65 -4.27
CA THR A 224 20.71 -39.85 -3.92
C THR A 224 20.80 -39.65 -2.41
N LEU A 225 19.67 -39.32 -1.76
CA LEU A 225 19.59 -39.11 -0.33
C LEU A 225 19.85 -40.41 0.46
N SER A 226 19.43 -41.55 -0.07
CA SER A 226 19.73 -42.88 0.57
C SER A 226 21.19 -43.22 0.59
N GLN A 227 21.97 -42.78 -0.43
CA GLN A 227 23.42 -42.98 -0.50
C GLN A 227 24.21 -42.11 0.51
N VAL A 228 23.69 -40.91 0.78
CA VAL A 228 24.29 -39.98 1.74
C VAL A 228 23.19 -39.42 2.67
N ALA A 229 22.67 -40.30 3.53
CA ALA A 229 21.56 -39.99 4.43
C ALA A 229 21.80 -38.72 5.31
N LEU A 230 23.07 -38.42 5.59
CA LEU A 230 23.44 -37.22 6.35
C LEU A 230 23.11 -35.91 5.63
N LEU A 231 23.07 -35.89 4.28
CA LEU A 231 22.62 -34.70 3.51
C LEU A 231 21.20 -34.31 3.87
N ALA A 232 20.32 -35.30 4.03
CA ALA A 232 18.91 -35.00 4.38
C ALA A 232 18.76 -34.22 5.68
N ALA A 233 19.70 -34.38 6.64
CA ALA A 233 19.69 -33.63 7.89
C ALA A 233 19.98 -32.12 7.72
N PHE A 234 20.63 -31.72 6.60
CA PHE A 234 20.98 -30.33 6.34
C PHE A 234 19.95 -29.60 5.45
N ILE A 235 19.02 -30.31 4.80
CA ILE A 235 17.97 -29.72 3.97
C ILE A 235 17.20 -28.64 4.75
N PRO A 236 16.71 -28.87 5.99
CA PRO A 236 15.98 -27.86 6.75
C PRO A 236 16.79 -26.59 7.02
N ILE A 237 18.11 -26.71 7.18
CA ILE A 237 19.00 -25.56 7.41
C ILE A 237 19.13 -24.75 6.11
N ILE A 238 19.40 -25.41 4.98
CA ILE A 238 19.56 -24.74 3.68
C ILE A 238 18.27 -24.05 3.27
N SER A 239 17.15 -24.78 3.33
CA SER A 239 15.82 -24.26 2.99
C SER A 239 15.38 -23.13 3.93
N GLY A 240 15.48 -23.33 5.24
CA GLY A 240 15.13 -22.30 6.23
C GLY A 240 15.95 -21.02 6.10
N MET A 241 17.27 -21.13 5.89
CA MET A 241 18.13 -19.94 5.70
C MET A 241 17.86 -19.22 4.38
N SER A 242 17.64 -19.97 3.30
CA SER A 242 17.23 -19.40 2.00
C SER A 242 15.89 -18.71 2.09
N GLY A 243 14.90 -19.36 2.73
CA GLY A 243 13.57 -18.80 2.95
C GLY A 243 13.60 -17.49 3.76
N ASN A 244 14.33 -17.48 4.88
CA ASN A 244 14.52 -16.29 5.72
C ASN A 244 15.20 -15.15 4.93
N SER A 245 16.25 -15.47 4.17
CA SER A 245 16.95 -14.48 3.34
C SER A 245 16.04 -13.89 2.26
N GLY A 246 15.23 -14.73 1.63
CA GLY A 246 14.23 -14.30 0.64
C GLY A 246 13.13 -13.42 1.25
N THR A 247 12.62 -13.78 2.42
CA THR A 247 11.61 -12.98 3.14
C THR A 247 12.16 -11.63 3.59
N GLN A 248 13.42 -11.56 4.04
CA GLN A 248 14.06 -10.28 4.35
C GLN A 248 14.17 -9.38 3.12
N SER A 249 14.58 -9.94 1.98
CA SER A 249 14.67 -9.19 0.72
C SER A 249 13.30 -8.77 0.19
N LEU A 250 12.28 -9.62 0.36
CA LEU A 250 10.88 -9.31 0.06
C LEU A 250 10.41 -8.09 0.84
N ALA A 251 10.53 -8.12 2.16
CA ALA A 251 10.05 -7.04 3.04
C ALA A 251 10.69 -5.69 2.70
N VAL A 252 12.00 -5.67 2.40
CA VAL A 252 12.70 -4.45 1.96
C VAL A 252 12.20 -4.00 0.59
N SER A 253 11.92 -4.92 -0.33
CA SER A 253 11.49 -4.57 -1.69
C SER A 253 10.06 -4.04 -1.71
N VAL A 254 9.13 -4.67 -0.99
CA VAL A 254 7.75 -4.18 -0.83
C VAL A 254 7.78 -2.78 -0.23
N ARG A 255 8.44 -2.59 0.91
CA ARG A 255 8.56 -1.28 1.55
C ARG A 255 9.09 -0.19 0.58
N ASN A 256 10.16 -0.48 -0.17
CA ASN A 256 10.74 0.50 -1.08
C ASN A 256 9.82 0.81 -2.28
N ILE A 257 8.92 -0.10 -2.64
CA ILE A 257 7.88 0.13 -3.65
C ILE A 257 6.80 1.04 -3.06
N SER A 258 6.22 0.68 -1.91
CA SER A 258 5.16 1.46 -1.24
C SER A 258 5.63 2.85 -0.80
N THR A 259 6.94 3.05 -0.54
CA THR A 259 7.49 4.38 -0.26
C THR A 259 7.90 5.18 -1.51
N GLY A 260 7.72 4.62 -2.73
CA GLY A 260 8.09 5.30 -3.98
C GLY A 260 9.60 5.46 -4.21
N GLU A 261 10.45 4.79 -3.41
CA GLU A 261 11.92 4.92 -3.52
C GLU A 261 12.51 4.22 -4.77
N ILE A 262 11.71 3.42 -5.47
CA ILE A 262 12.15 2.61 -6.62
C ILE A 262 11.79 3.25 -7.94
N ASN A 263 12.78 3.83 -8.61
CA ASN A 263 12.67 4.28 -10.00
C ASN A 263 12.94 3.14 -10.98
N GLU A 264 12.29 3.16 -12.16
CA GLU A 264 12.45 2.19 -13.26
C GLU A 264 13.92 1.90 -13.62
N GLN A 265 14.79 2.91 -13.59
CA GLN A 265 16.23 2.77 -13.88
C GLN A 265 17.03 2.06 -12.77
N SER A 266 16.44 1.90 -11.59
CA SER A 266 17.10 1.31 -10.42
C SER A 266 16.91 -0.20 -10.30
N LYS A 267 15.92 -0.80 -10.98
CA LYS A 267 15.51 -2.21 -10.80
C LYS A 267 16.66 -3.20 -11.01
N PHE A 268 17.48 -3.03 -12.05
CA PHE A 268 18.62 -3.90 -12.28
C PHE A 268 19.73 -3.74 -11.21
N LYS A 269 19.96 -2.51 -10.74
CA LYS A 269 20.93 -2.25 -9.67
C LYS A 269 20.47 -2.87 -8.35
N ILE A 270 19.17 -2.83 -8.06
CA ILE A 270 18.59 -3.46 -6.87
C ILE A 270 18.79 -4.96 -6.95
N ALA A 271 18.45 -5.62 -8.06
CA ALA A 271 18.67 -7.06 -8.24
C ALA A 271 20.14 -7.47 -8.05
N LEU A 272 21.07 -6.71 -8.61
CA LEU A 272 22.50 -6.98 -8.46
C LEU A 272 22.99 -6.77 -7.02
N ARG A 273 22.49 -5.75 -6.33
CA ARG A 273 22.78 -5.48 -4.92
C ARG A 273 22.26 -6.61 -4.03
N GLU A 274 21.03 -7.05 -4.25
CA GLU A 274 20.40 -8.13 -3.50
C GLU A 274 21.11 -9.47 -3.74
N ALA A 275 21.46 -9.79 -4.99
CA ALA A 275 22.25 -10.97 -5.30
C ALA A 275 23.63 -10.92 -4.59
N GLY A 276 24.30 -9.77 -4.60
CA GLY A 276 25.56 -9.55 -3.88
C GLY A 276 25.41 -9.67 -2.37
N SER A 277 24.34 -9.17 -1.79
CA SER A 277 24.02 -9.29 -0.37
C SER A 277 23.77 -10.75 0.01
N GLY A 278 22.96 -11.47 -0.79
CA GLY A 278 22.71 -12.90 -0.61
C GLY A 278 23.98 -13.76 -0.71
N LEU A 279 24.86 -13.45 -1.68
CA LEU A 279 26.13 -14.13 -1.85
C LEU A 279 27.04 -13.90 -0.63
N LEU A 280 27.17 -12.67 -0.17
CA LEU A 280 28.02 -12.33 0.98
C LEU A 280 27.50 -13.01 2.26
N SER A 281 26.20 -12.88 2.53
CA SER A 281 25.56 -13.51 3.68
C SER A 281 25.66 -15.04 3.61
N GLY A 282 25.45 -15.61 2.42
CA GLY A 282 25.58 -17.04 2.15
C GLY A 282 27.01 -17.57 2.44
N ILE A 283 28.03 -16.85 1.99
CA ILE A 283 29.44 -17.23 2.27
C ILE A 283 29.72 -17.21 3.77
N VAL A 284 29.29 -16.16 4.49
CA VAL A 284 29.50 -16.08 5.94
C VAL A 284 28.81 -17.24 6.67
N CYS A 285 27.56 -17.51 6.35
CA CYS A 285 26.81 -18.62 6.92
C CYS A 285 27.42 -19.99 6.54
N ALA A 286 27.87 -20.13 5.29
CA ALA A 286 28.56 -21.36 4.84
C ALA A 286 29.85 -21.63 5.56
N VAL A 287 30.65 -20.60 5.84
CA VAL A 287 31.90 -20.75 6.62
C VAL A 287 31.59 -21.21 8.04
N ILE A 288 30.60 -20.63 8.69
CA ILE A 288 30.17 -21.04 10.03
C ILE A 288 29.70 -22.52 10.01
N LEU A 289 28.83 -22.86 9.07
CA LEU A 289 28.29 -24.20 8.95
C LEU A 289 29.38 -25.21 8.59
N PHE A 290 30.34 -24.85 7.71
CA PHE A 290 31.50 -25.66 7.37
C PHE A 290 32.32 -26.03 8.64
N LEU A 291 32.63 -25.04 9.47
CA LEU A 291 33.39 -25.28 10.71
C LEU A 291 32.62 -26.22 11.65
N ILE A 292 31.30 -26.01 11.79
CA ILE A 292 30.46 -26.87 12.63
C ILE A 292 30.46 -28.31 12.12
N ILE A 293 30.28 -28.54 10.82
CA ILE A 293 30.22 -29.88 10.21
C ILE A 293 31.60 -30.57 10.34
N VAL A 294 32.70 -29.86 10.09
CA VAL A 294 34.04 -30.44 10.21
C VAL A 294 34.35 -30.83 11.66
N VAL A 295 33.97 -30.02 12.63
CA VAL A 295 34.22 -30.32 14.05
C VAL A 295 33.38 -31.48 14.55
N ILE A 296 32.08 -31.50 14.22
CA ILE A 296 31.12 -32.48 14.75
C ILE A 296 31.18 -33.80 13.97
N PHE A 297 31.13 -33.73 12.64
CA PHE A 297 31.00 -34.92 11.77
C PHE A 297 32.31 -35.37 11.14
N ARG A 298 33.37 -34.55 11.21
CA ARG A 298 34.70 -34.81 10.63
C ARG A 298 34.67 -35.13 9.12
N GLN A 299 33.73 -34.54 8.39
CA GLN A 299 33.53 -34.76 6.95
C GLN A 299 33.69 -33.44 6.18
N PRO A 300 34.92 -33.04 5.81
CA PRO A 300 35.18 -31.76 5.15
C PRO A 300 34.55 -31.66 3.76
N LEU A 301 34.45 -32.77 3.01
CA LEU A 301 33.79 -32.78 1.70
C LEU A 301 32.29 -32.50 1.82
N LEU A 302 31.60 -33.12 2.76
CA LEU A 302 30.19 -32.85 3.06
C LEU A 302 30.02 -31.41 3.46
N ALA A 303 30.90 -30.87 4.32
CA ALA A 303 30.83 -29.46 4.76
C ALA A 303 30.97 -28.50 3.59
N LEU A 304 31.84 -28.79 2.61
CA LEU A 304 31.99 -27.97 1.41
C LEU A 304 30.74 -27.99 0.52
N ILE A 305 30.15 -29.16 0.31
CA ILE A 305 28.94 -29.33 -0.49
C ILE A 305 27.77 -28.57 0.16
N VAL A 306 27.51 -28.81 1.45
CA VAL A 306 26.43 -28.17 2.20
C VAL A 306 26.61 -26.64 2.24
N GLY A 307 27.84 -26.16 2.48
CA GLY A 307 28.16 -24.73 2.50
C GLY A 307 27.98 -24.08 1.13
N GLY A 308 28.40 -24.76 0.04
CA GLY A 308 28.20 -24.29 -1.32
C GLY A 308 26.73 -24.23 -1.70
N SER A 309 25.94 -25.26 -1.38
CA SER A 309 24.50 -25.29 -1.59
C SER A 309 23.80 -24.19 -0.80
N LEU A 310 24.16 -23.95 0.47
CA LEU A 310 23.61 -22.87 1.28
C LEU A 310 23.89 -21.50 0.65
N THR A 311 25.11 -21.26 0.19
CA THR A 311 25.48 -19.99 -0.47
C THR A 311 24.64 -19.75 -1.74
N CYS A 312 24.53 -20.79 -2.56
CA CYS A 312 23.75 -20.72 -3.79
C CYS A 312 22.26 -20.46 -3.48
N ALA A 313 21.67 -21.24 -2.57
CA ALA A 313 20.27 -21.12 -2.17
C ALA A 313 19.95 -19.76 -1.58
N MET A 314 20.81 -19.20 -0.70
CA MET A 314 20.61 -17.86 -0.14
C MET A 314 20.73 -16.77 -1.20
N THR A 315 21.66 -16.89 -2.15
CA THR A 315 21.81 -15.93 -3.24
C THR A 315 20.57 -15.89 -4.14
N VAL A 316 20.08 -17.07 -4.52
CA VAL A 316 18.86 -17.17 -5.31
C VAL A 316 17.65 -16.72 -4.51
N GLY A 317 17.58 -17.07 -3.22
CA GLY A 317 16.51 -16.69 -2.31
C GLY A 317 16.33 -15.17 -2.21
N THR A 318 17.43 -14.44 -1.98
CA THR A 318 17.40 -12.96 -1.94
C THR A 318 17.00 -12.36 -3.28
N LEU A 319 17.53 -12.93 -4.38
CA LEU A 319 17.20 -12.46 -5.72
C LEU A 319 15.70 -12.65 -6.03
N VAL A 320 15.16 -13.82 -5.73
CA VAL A 320 13.74 -14.14 -5.92
C VAL A 320 12.88 -13.25 -5.04
N GLY A 321 13.25 -13.08 -3.76
CA GLY A 321 12.54 -12.22 -2.81
C GLY A 321 12.45 -10.77 -3.25
N SER A 322 13.48 -10.22 -3.90
CA SER A 322 13.47 -8.86 -4.42
C SER A 322 12.80 -8.73 -5.80
N MET A 323 12.99 -9.71 -6.68
CA MET A 323 12.53 -9.59 -8.07
C MET A 323 11.04 -9.82 -8.23
N ILE A 324 10.43 -10.70 -7.44
CA ILE A 324 9.00 -10.99 -7.56
C ILE A 324 8.15 -9.76 -7.30
N PRO A 325 8.31 -8.98 -6.20
CA PRO A 325 7.54 -7.75 -5.99
C PRO A 325 7.73 -6.73 -7.12
N LEU A 326 8.96 -6.57 -7.61
CA LEU A 326 9.28 -5.66 -8.72
C LEU A 326 8.58 -6.03 -10.03
N VAL A 327 8.44 -7.34 -10.29
CA VAL A 327 7.71 -7.84 -11.46
C VAL A 327 6.21 -7.65 -11.29
N MET A 328 5.68 -7.91 -10.09
CA MET A 328 4.24 -7.73 -9.78
C MET A 328 3.84 -6.26 -9.92
N ASN A 329 4.60 -5.35 -9.34
CA ASN A 329 4.39 -3.91 -9.50
C ASN A 329 4.38 -3.50 -10.99
N LYS A 330 5.32 -4.01 -11.79
CA LYS A 330 5.32 -3.75 -13.24
C LYS A 330 4.08 -4.27 -13.96
N CYS A 331 3.51 -5.36 -13.48
CA CYS A 331 2.26 -5.94 -13.99
C CYS A 331 1.00 -5.26 -13.43
N LYS A 332 1.15 -4.21 -12.63
CA LYS A 332 0.07 -3.55 -11.89
C LYS A 332 -0.68 -4.51 -10.96
N ILE A 333 0.04 -5.43 -10.35
CA ILE A 333 -0.43 -6.32 -9.30
C ILE A 333 0.26 -5.87 -8.03
N ASP A 334 -0.49 -5.75 -6.96
CA ASP A 334 0.05 -5.35 -5.67
C ASP A 334 1.24 -6.23 -5.25
N PRO A 335 2.41 -5.61 -4.97
CA PRO A 335 3.64 -6.32 -4.61
C PRO A 335 3.53 -7.12 -3.30
N ALA A 336 2.70 -6.70 -2.36
CA ALA A 336 2.52 -7.36 -1.06
C ALA A 336 1.84 -8.74 -1.19
N VAL A 337 1.13 -9.00 -2.29
CA VAL A 337 0.57 -10.32 -2.61
C VAL A 337 1.66 -11.39 -2.74
N ALA A 338 2.92 -11.01 -3.06
CA ALA A 338 4.08 -11.91 -3.02
C ALA A 338 4.49 -12.25 -1.57
N SER A 339 3.56 -12.79 -0.79
CA SER A 339 3.72 -13.02 0.64
C SER A 339 4.98 -13.83 1.02
N GLY A 340 5.47 -13.61 2.25
CA GLY A 340 6.60 -14.34 2.81
C GLY A 340 6.49 -15.87 2.67
N PRO A 341 5.36 -16.50 3.04
CA PRO A 341 5.16 -17.95 2.88
C PRO A 341 5.24 -18.42 1.43
N PHE A 342 4.79 -17.62 0.45
CA PHE A 342 4.90 -17.96 -0.97
C PHE A 342 6.38 -17.96 -1.43
N ILE A 343 7.12 -16.91 -1.08
CA ILE A 343 8.56 -16.81 -1.36
C ILE A 343 9.34 -17.95 -0.70
N THR A 344 8.99 -18.28 0.54
CA THR A 344 9.60 -19.41 1.26
C THR A 344 9.40 -20.72 0.51
N THR A 345 8.20 -20.99 -0.01
CA THR A 345 7.92 -22.21 -0.78
C THR A 345 8.74 -22.28 -2.08
N ILE A 346 8.88 -21.16 -2.80
CA ILE A 346 9.75 -21.10 -3.99
C ILE A 346 11.21 -21.40 -3.61
N ASN A 347 11.68 -20.80 -2.52
CA ASN A 347 13.04 -21.01 -2.02
C ASN A 347 13.28 -22.44 -1.54
N ASP A 348 12.26 -23.10 -0.99
CA ASP A 348 12.33 -24.53 -0.65
C ASP A 348 12.60 -25.38 -1.89
N ILE A 349 11.88 -25.13 -2.98
CA ILE A 349 12.09 -25.82 -4.25
C ILE A 349 13.51 -25.60 -4.76
N VAL A 350 13.98 -24.35 -4.79
CA VAL A 350 15.34 -24.01 -5.22
C VAL A 350 16.41 -24.68 -4.34
N SER A 351 16.17 -24.75 -3.04
CA SER A 351 17.11 -25.33 -2.08
C SER A 351 17.23 -26.85 -2.19
N MET A 352 16.22 -27.52 -2.76
CA MET A 352 16.22 -28.96 -2.97
C MET A 352 16.87 -29.36 -4.30
N LEU A 353 16.89 -28.48 -5.28
CA LEU A 353 17.54 -28.67 -6.59
C LEU A 353 19.04 -28.45 -6.50
#